data_c5c4f899987ceb090f837703382e8cce
#
_entry.id   c5c4f899987ceb090f837703382e8cce
#
_cell.length_a   1.000
_cell.length_b   1.000
_cell.length_c   1.000
_cell.angle_alpha   90.00
_cell.angle_beta   90.00
_cell.angle_gamma   90.00
#
_symmetry.space_group_name_H-M   'P 1'
#
loop_
_entity.id
_entity.type
_entity.pdbx_description
1 polymer ?
#
loop_
_entity_poly.entity_id
_entity_poly.type
_entity_poly.pdbx_seq_one_letter_code
_entity_poly.pdbx_strand_id
1 'polypeptide(L)'
;QGPLQWMSYLDLNFRLPELLLMRVDKMSMGASLEARVPFLDHEFVQLAMSVPEAVKTRGGVVKTLLKQAVRGVIPDAIIDRPKQGFGVPVQEWMQGRLGTLMQDTLADFCDRTDILDKAAVLDLVRRQRDPRSWYLFNLALWWKAYLA
;
A
#
# COMPACT_ATOMS: atom_id res chain seq x y z
N GLN A 1 12.22 -24.86 6.11
CA GLN A 1 11.30 -23.71 6.16
C GLN A 1 10.51 -23.67 4.87
N GLY A 2 9.17 -23.58 4.98
CA GLY A 2 8.29 -23.53 3.80
C GLY A 2 8.31 -22.17 3.09
N PRO A 3 7.80 -22.09 1.84
CA PRO A 3 7.76 -20.86 1.06
C PRO A 3 7.05 -19.70 1.76
N LEU A 4 5.94 -19.97 2.45
CA LEU A 4 5.18 -18.94 3.17
C LEU A 4 6.00 -18.33 4.33
N GLN A 5 6.76 -19.15 5.04
CA GLN A 5 7.62 -18.66 6.12
C GLN A 5 8.74 -17.77 5.60
N TRP A 6 9.32 -18.15 4.46
CA TRP A 6 10.33 -17.35 3.78
C TRP A 6 9.77 -16.01 3.27
N MET A 7 8.58 -16.04 2.64
CA MET A 7 7.89 -14.81 2.23
C MET A 7 7.58 -13.90 3.42
N SER A 8 7.11 -14.46 4.53
CA SER A 8 6.85 -13.68 5.75
C SER A 8 8.11 -13.04 6.32
N TYR A 9 9.24 -13.75 6.28
CA TYR A 9 10.54 -13.22 6.69
C TYR A 9 10.98 -12.04 5.81
N LEU A 10 10.83 -12.15 4.50
CA LEU A 10 11.14 -11.06 3.57
C LEU A 10 10.23 -9.85 3.78
N ASP A 11 8.92 -10.09 3.95
CA ASP A 11 7.97 -9.01 4.23
C ASP A 11 8.29 -8.27 5.53
N LEU A 12 8.65 -9.00 6.59
CA LEU A 12 9.03 -8.41 7.89
C LEU A 12 10.31 -7.57 7.82
N ASN A 13 11.30 -7.98 7.01
CA ASN A 13 12.61 -7.32 6.98
C ASN A 13 12.70 -6.21 5.91
N PHE A 14 11.90 -6.27 4.85
CA PHE A 14 12.00 -5.31 3.75
C PHE A 14 10.70 -4.53 3.53
N ARG A 15 9.62 -5.22 3.18
CA ARG A 15 8.39 -4.54 2.77
C ARG A 15 7.68 -3.84 3.92
N LEU A 16 7.65 -4.44 5.08
CA LEU A 16 6.96 -3.87 6.24
C LEU A 16 7.64 -2.59 6.74
N PRO A 17 8.96 -2.57 7.02
CA PRO A 17 9.64 -1.36 7.47
C PRO A 17 9.62 -0.26 6.41
N GLU A 18 10.05 -0.56 5.19
CA GLU A 18 10.28 0.44 4.15
C GLU A 18 8.98 0.99 3.52
N LEU A 19 7.96 0.15 3.39
CA LEU A 19 6.73 0.54 2.69
C LEU A 19 5.60 0.93 3.63
N LEU A 20 5.38 0.19 4.71
CA LEU A 20 4.21 0.35 5.56
C LEU A 20 4.51 1.18 6.81
N LEU A 21 5.50 0.78 7.60
CA LEU A 21 5.79 1.43 8.88
C LEU A 21 6.32 2.84 8.69
N MET A 22 7.23 3.04 7.75
CA MET A 22 7.76 4.36 7.43
C MET A 22 6.65 5.34 7.01
N ARG A 23 5.67 4.89 6.23
CA ARG A 23 4.52 5.73 5.82
C ARG A 23 3.60 6.05 6.99
N VAL A 24 3.26 5.03 7.78
CA VAL A 24 2.41 5.21 8.97
C VAL A 24 3.09 6.20 9.91
N ASP A 25 4.36 6.01 10.21
CA ASP A 25 5.11 6.88 11.11
C ASP A 25 5.14 8.32 10.60
N LYS A 26 5.60 8.55 9.37
CA LYS A 26 5.71 9.91 8.81
C LYS A 26 4.38 10.64 8.74
N MET A 27 3.30 9.93 8.35
CA MET A 27 1.99 10.56 8.22
C MET A 27 1.32 10.83 9.56
N SER A 28 1.42 9.91 10.51
CA SER A 28 0.86 10.09 11.85
C SER A 28 1.64 11.13 12.66
N MET A 29 2.99 11.09 12.60
CA MET A 29 3.84 12.09 13.26
C MET A 29 3.69 13.48 12.65
N GLY A 30 3.41 13.58 11.36
CA GLY A 30 3.05 14.85 10.72
C GLY A 30 1.78 15.49 11.29
N ALA A 31 0.92 14.69 11.93
CA ALA A 31 -0.26 15.14 12.68
C ALA A 31 -0.07 15.07 14.21
N SER A 32 1.18 14.94 14.69
CA SER A 32 1.54 14.78 16.11
C SER A 32 0.87 13.57 16.78
N LEU A 33 0.62 12.51 16.04
CA LEU A 33 0.01 11.27 16.51
C LEU A 33 1.03 10.13 16.47
N GLU A 34 1.33 9.53 17.61
CA GLU A 34 2.21 8.35 17.68
C GLU A 34 1.42 7.06 17.42
N ALA A 35 1.78 6.34 16.35
CA ALA A 35 1.19 5.05 16.03
C ALA A 35 1.94 3.90 16.73
N ARG A 36 1.21 3.02 17.40
CA ARG A 36 1.75 1.82 18.05
C ARG A 36 1.30 0.58 17.29
N VAL A 37 2.18 -0.42 17.20
CA VAL A 37 1.98 -1.62 16.38
C VAL A 37 2.13 -2.90 17.23
N PRO A 38 1.15 -3.25 18.07
CA PRO A 38 1.28 -4.34 19.04
C PRO A 38 1.55 -5.71 18.41
N PHE A 39 1.14 -5.93 17.16
CA PHE A 39 1.45 -7.17 16.43
C PHE A 39 2.91 -7.28 15.98
N LEU A 40 3.71 -6.24 16.14
CA LEU A 40 5.14 -6.23 15.83
C LEU A 40 6.03 -6.25 17.07
N ASP A 41 5.44 -6.52 18.23
CA ASP A 41 6.20 -6.89 19.40
C ASP A 41 7.13 -8.08 19.08
N HIS A 42 8.40 -8.00 19.48
CA HIS A 42 9.42 -8.95 19.05
C HIS A 42 9.15 -10.37 19.57
N GLU A 43 8.63 -10.51 20.79
CA GLU A 43 8.28 -11.83 21.36
C GLU A 43 7.07 -12.41 20.61
N PHE A 44 6.07 -11.57 20.32
CA PHE A 44 4.92 -11.98 19.52
C PHE A 44 5.32 -12.38 18.10
N VAL A 45 6.22 -11.65 17.45
CA VAL A 45 6.73 -11.99 16.12
C VAL A 45 7.51 -13.31 16.17
N GLN A 46 8.37 -13.52 17.15
CA GLN A 46 9.10 -14.79 17.32
C GLN A 46 8.14 -15.97 17.50
N LEU A 47 7.13 -15.83 18.35
CA LEU A 47 6.08 -16.83 18.52
C LEU A 47 5.34 -17.08 17.18
N ALA A 48 4.89 -16.04 16.52
CA ALA A 48 4.18 -16.16 15.25
C ALA A 48 5.03 -16.83 14.16
N MET A 49 6.33 -16.52 14.10
CA MET A 49 7.25 -17.13 13.14
C MET A 49 7.57 -18.59 13.50
N SER A 50 7.55 -19.00 14.76
CA SER A 50 7.78 -20.38 15.18
C SER A 50 6.62 -21.34 14.84
N VAL A 51 5.42 -20.82 14.64
CA VAL A 51 4.23 -21.64 14.33
C VAL A 51 4.36 -22.25 12.93
N PRO A 52 4.16 -23.58 12.76
CA PRO A 52 4.20 -24.25 11.46
C PRO A 52 3.21 -23.67 10.45
N GLU A 53 3.59 -23.63 9.18
CA GLU A 53 2.77 -23.13 8.09
C GLU A 53 1.39 -23.81 8.01
N ALA A 54 1.34 -25.12 8.17
CA ALA A 54 0.10 -25.91 8.15
C ALA A 54 -0.91 -25.50 9.25
N VAL A 55 -0.43 -24.91 10.34
CA VAL A 55 -1.30 -24.38 11.41
C VAL A 55 -1.77 -22.98 11.07
N LYS A 56 -0.89 -22.14 10.51
CA LYS A 56 -1.22 -20.75 10.13
C LYS A 56 -2.29 -20.67 9.05
N THR A 57 -2.24 -21.60 8.07
CA THR A 57 -3.08 -21.59 6.85
C THR A 57 -3.88 -22.88 6.71
N ARG A 58 -4.42 -23.38 7.80
CA ARG A 58 -5.19 -24.62 7.80
C ARG A 58 -6.34 -24.54 6.79
N GLY A 59 -6.40 -25.52 5.88
CA GLY A 59 -7.42 -25.61 4.84
C GLY A 59 -7.32 -24.51 3.77
N GLY A 60 -6.16 -23.88 3.60
CA GLY A 60 -5.95 -22.79 2.63
C GLY A 60 -6.55 -21.44 3.06
N VAL A 61 -7.14 -21.37 4.26
CA VAL A 61 -7.72 -20.13 4.78
C VAL A 61 -6.62 -19.27 5.43
N VAL A 62 -6.48 -18.04 4.98
CA VAL A 62 -5.50 -17.09 5.55
C VAL A 62 -5.93 -16.62 6.94
N LYS A 63 -4.93 -16.42 7.82
CA LYS A 63 -5.13 -15.94 9.20
C LYS A 63 -5.98 -16.87 10.07
N THR A 64 -6.07 -18.17 9.78
CA THR A 64 -6.92 -19.11 10.50
C THR A 64 -6.63 -19.11 12.00
N LEU A 65 -5.35 -19.15 12.38
CA LEU A 65 -4.95 -19.15 13.79
C LEU A 65 -5.41 -17.89 14.52
N LEU A 66 -5.19 -16.71 13.92
CA LEU A 66 -5.63 -15.45 14.50
C LEU A 66 -7.16 -15.38 14.63
N LYS A 67 -7.87 -15.80 13.57
CA LYS A 67 -9.35 -15.84 13.60
C LYS A 67 -9.87 -16.73 14.72
N GLN A 68 -9.26 -17.89 14.93
CA GLN A 68 -9.64 -18.79 16.02
C GLN A 68 -9.33 -18.20 17.41
N ALA A 69 -8.17 -17.58 17.55
CA ALA A 69 -7.73 -16.99 18.83
C ALA A 69 -8.62 -15.83 19.31
N VAL A 70 -9.24 -15.09 18.38
CA VAL A 70 -10.08 -13.93 18.73
C VAL A 70 -11.58 -14.25 18.79
N ARG A 71 -11.98 -15.49 18.51
CA ARG A 71 -13.40 -15.89 18.67
C ARG A 71 -13.84 -15.79 20.14
N GLY A 72 -15.01 -15.21 20.34
CA GLY A 72 -15.52 -14.89 21.68
C GLY A 72 -14.94 -13.62 22.29
N VAL A 73 -13.93 -13.00 21.66
CA VAL A 73 -13.36 -11.70 22.08
C VAL A 73 -13.94 -10.56 21.25
N ILE A 74 -14.07 -10.77 19.93
CA ILE A 74 -14.70 -9.81 19.02
C ILE A 74 -15.85 -10.49 18.25
N PRO A 75 -16.83 -9.72 17.72
CA PRO A 75 -17.98 -10.30 17.01
C PRO A 75 -17.56 -11.11 15.78
N ASP A 76 -18.16 -12.28 15.59
CA ASP A 76 -17.88 -13.18 14.47
C ASP A 76 -18.06 -12.52 13.10
N ALA A 77 -19.04 -11.63 12.96
CA ALA A 77 -19.25 -10.86 11.74
C ALA A 77 -18.02 -10.01 11.33
N ILE A 78 -17.21 -9.59 12.29
CA ILE A 78 -15.94 -8.87 12.02
C ILE A 78 -14.83 -9.86 11.66
N ILE A 79 -14.76 -11.01 12.37
CA ILE A 79 -13.74 -12.05 12.12
C ILE A 79 -13.87 -12.63 10.72
N ASP A 80 -15.10 -12.90 10.28
CA ASP A 80 -15.40 -13.60 9.04
C ASP A 80 -15.66 -12.65 7.85
N ARG A 81 -15.59 -11.34 8.08
CA ARG A 81 -15.71 -10.33 7.03
C ARG A 81 -14.69 -10.56 5.90
N PRO A 82 -15.11 -10.46 4.63
CA PRO A 82 -14.18 -10.48 3.51
C PRO A 82 -13.08 -9.41 3.68
N LYS A 83 -11.86 -9.76 3.27
CA LYS A 83 -10.73 -8.81 3.33
C LYS A 83 -11.05 -7.58 2.47
N GLN A 84 -11.05 -6.42 3.09
CA GLN A 84 -11.13 -5.14 2.43
C GLN A 84 -9.74 -4.48 2.46
N GLY A 85 -9.18 -4.16 1.29
CA GLY A 85 -7.91 -3.45 1.18
C GLY A 85 -8.11 -1.94 1.43
N PHE A 86 -6.99 -1.23 1.61
CA PHE A 86 -6.99 0.23 1.62
C PHE A 86 -7.08 0.72 0.17
N GLY A 87 -8.29 0.71 -0.38
CA GLY A 87 -8.57 1.29 -1.69
C GLY A 87 -8.86 2.78 -1.56
N VAL A 88 -8.12 3.62 -2.27
CA VAL A 88 -8.47 5.03 -2.47
C VAL A 88 -9.19 5.15 -3.80
N PRO A 89 -10.27 5.94 -3.92
CA PRO A 89 -11.01 6.10 -5.16
C PRO A 89 -10.28 7.02 -6.16
N VAL A 90 -9.03 6.68 -6.47
CA VAL A 90 -8.16 7.47 -7.36
C VAL A 90 -8.80 7.68 -8.73
N GLN A 91 -9.48 6.65 -9.25
CA GLN A 91 -10.13 6.75 -10.57
C GLN A 91 -11.29 7.74 -10.58
N GLU A 92 -12.05 7.83 -9.50
CA GLU A 92 -13.13 8.81 -9.35
C GLU A 92 -12.56 10.24 -9.26
N TRP A 93 -11.45 10.39 -8.50
CA TRP A 93 -10.76 11.67 -8.39
C TRP A 93 -10.20 12.16 -9.74
N MET A 94 -9.74 11.23 -10.59
CA MET A 94 -9.22 11.53 -11.92
C MET A 94 -10.30 12.02 -12.90
N GLN A 95 -11.58 11.76 -12.63
CA GLN A 95 -12.68 12.24 -13.47
C GLN A 95 -13.06 13.70 -13.19
N GLY A 96 -12.53 14.30 -12.11
CA GLY A 96 -12.82 15.64 -11.68
C GLY A 96 -11.61 16.58 -11.76
N ARG A 97 -11.55 17.53 -10.82
CA ARG A 97 -10.48 18.55 -10.72
C ARG A 97 -9.06 17.96 -10.69
N LEU A 98 -8.89 16.77 -10.10
CA LEU A 98 -7.60 16.10 -10.07
C LEU A 98 -7.15 15.66 -11.47
N GLY A 99 -8.07 15.24 -12.32
CA GLY A 99 -7.75 14.84 -13.70
C GLY A 99 -7.22 16.01 -14.53
N THR A 100 -7.83 17.20 -14.40
CA THR A 100 -7.32 18.41 -15.05
C THR A 100 -5.94 18.78 -14.54
N LEU A 101 -5.77 18.82 -13.22
CA LEU A 101 -4.47 19.09 -12.60
C LEU A 101 -3.39 18.09 -13.04
N MET A 102 -3.75 16.82 -13.17
CA MET A 102 -2.84 15.76 -13.65
C MET A 102 -2.41 16.02 -15.10
N GLN A 103 -3.36 16.34 -16.00
CA GLN A 103 -3.05 16.63 -17.39
C GLN A 103 -2.11 17.84 -17.52
N ASP A 104 -2.41 18.93 -16.82
CA ASP A 104 -1.61 20.16 -16.84
C ASP A 104 -0.20 19.92 -16.27
N THR A 105 -0.11 19.22 -15.14
CA THR A 105 1.18 18.91 -14.49
C THR A 105 2.05 18.01 -15.36
N LEU A 106 1.46 16.99 -15.98
CA LEU A 106 2.19 16.07 -16.86
C LEU A 106 2.58 16.73 -18.18
N ALA A 107 1.75 17.61 -18.72
CA ALA A 107 2.09 18.39 -19.89
C ALA A 107 3.30 19.32 -19.61
N ASP A 108 3.27 20.08 -18.51
CA ASP A 108 4.37 20.94 -18.07
C ASP A 108 5.66 20.12 -17.82
N PHE A 109 5.55 18.95 -17.18
CA PHE A 109 6.70 18.07 -16.96
C PHE A 109 7.33 17.59 -18.29
N CYS A 110 6.53 17.15 -19.26
CA CYS A 110 7.02 16.74 -20.57
C CYS A 110 7.61 17.89 -21.38
N ASP A 111 7.09 19.13 -21.22
CA ASP A 111 7.60 20.29 -21.92
C ASP A 111 8.95 20.79 -21.34
N ARG A 112 9.21 20.48 -20.08
CA ARG A 112 10.46 20.89 -19.38
C ARG A 112 11.52 19.80 -19.37
N THR A 113 11.15 18.57 -19.74
CA THR A 113 12.07 17.43 -19.70
C THR A 113 11.94 16.61 -20.96
N ASP A 114 13.05 16.02 -21.42
CA ASP A 114 13.05 15.06 -22.52
C ASP A 114 12.93 13.60 -22.03
N ILE A 115 12.39 13.40 -20.82
CA ILE A 115 12.34 12.07 -20.20
C ILE A 115 11.23 11.19 -20.78
N LEU A 116 10.07 11.82 -21.11
CA LEU A 116 8.87 11.11 -21.56
C LEU A 116 8.28 11.76 -22.81
N ASP A 117 7.75 10.92 -23.72
CA ASP A 117 6.99 11.41 -24.86
C ASP A 117 5.64 11.99 -24.42
N LYS A 118 5.44 13.28 -24.68
CA LYS A 118 4.25 14.02 -24.27
C LYS A 118 2.97 13.46 -24.86
N ALA A 119 2.98 13.05 -26.13
CA ALA A 119 1.78 12.55 -26.81
C ALA A 119 1.34 11.21 -26.18
N ALA A 120 2.29 10.31 -25.94
CA ALA A 120 2.05 9.04 -25.29
C ALA A 120 1.53 9.20 -23.85
N VAL A 121 2.12 10.11 -23.07
CA VAL A 121 1.68 10.40 -21.69
C VAL A 121 0.27 10.96 -21.67
N LEU A 122 -0.07 11.93 -22.51
CA LEU A 122 -1.41 12.52 -22.55
C LEU A 122 -2.47 11.54 -23.07
N ASP A 123 -2.14 10.66 -24.01
CA ASP A 123 -3.03 9.58 -24.44
C ASP A 123 -3.33 8.60 -23.30
N LEU A 124 -2.29 8.22 -22.55
CA LEU A 124 -2.44 7.36 -21.38
C LEU A 124 -3.36 7.97 -20.32
N VAL A 125 -3.23 9.26 -20.03
CA VAL A 125 -4.08 9.97 -19.07
C VAL A 125 -5.53 10.07 -19.57
N ARG A 126 -5.75 10.32 -20.87
CA ARG A 126 -7.10 10.36 -21.46
C ARG A 126 -7.86 9.05 -21.35
N ARG A 127 -7.16 7.91 -21.34
CA ARG A 127 -7.79 6.59 -21.13
C ARG A 127 -8.36 6.39 -19.72
N GLN A 128 -8.10 7.28 -18.76
CA GLN A 128 -8.69 7.45 -17.43
C GLN A 128 -8.67 6.21 -16.50
N ARG A 129 -8.23 5.04 -16.97
CA ARG A 129 -8.23 3.78 -16.21
C ARG A 129 -6.87 3.13 -16.09
N ASP A 130 -5.84 3.74 -16.63
CA ASP A 130 -4.49 3.19 -16.57
C ASP A 130 -3.81 3.61 -15.27
N PRO A 131 -3.46 2.66 -14.37
CA PRO A 131 -2.83 2.99 -13.09
C PRO A 131 -1.47 3.67 -13.25
N ARG A 132 -0.83 3.56 -14.41
CA ARG A 132 0.46 4.21 -14.70
C ARG A 132 0.36 5.73 -14.67
N SER A 133 -0.80 6.30 -15.03
CA SER A 133 -1.03 7.75 -14.97
C SER A 133 -0.83 8.31 -13.56
N TRP A 134 -1.23 7.57 -12.53
CA TRP A 134 -0.99 7.95 -11.14
C TRP A 134 0.49 7.99 -10.78
N TYR A 135 1.27 7.01 -11.23
CA TYR A 135 2.72 6.99 -10.97
C TYR A 135 3.44 8.11 -11.70
N LEU A 136 3.09 8.37 -12.95
CA LEU A 136 3.65 9.48 -13.72
C LEU A 136 3.32 10.83 -13.11
N PHE A 137 2.09 11.02 -12.63
CA PHE A 137 1.68 12.23 -11.94
C PHE A 137 2.49 12.47 -10.66
N ASN A 138 2.69 11.42 -9.86
CA ASN A 138 3.53 11.52 -8.66
C ASN A 138 4.99 11.86 -9.02
N LEU A 139 5.53 11.27 -10.09
CA LEU A 139 6.87 11.61 -10.59
C LEU A 139 6.95 13.10 -10.98
N ALA A 140 5.98 13.60 -11.73
CA ALA A 140 5.95 14.99 -12.17
C ALA A 140 5.82 15.98 -10.99
N LEU A 141 4.99 15.65 -9.99
CA LEU A 141 4.86 16.45 -8.76
C LEU A 141 6.16 16.46 -7.96
N TRP A 142 6.79 15.30 -7.80
CA TRP A 142 8.07 15.18 -7.12
C TRP A 142 9.16 15.99 -7.84
N TRP A 143 9.27 15.83 -9.16
CA TRP A 143 10.22 16.58 -9.97
C TRP A 143 10.03 18.10 -9.80
N LYS A 144 8.78 18.57 -9.88
CA LYS A 144 8.42 19.95 -9.68
C LYS A 144 8.79 20.50 -8.28
N ALA A 145 8.69 19.65 -7.26
CA ALA A 145 8.96 20.05 -5.88
C ALA A 145 10.46 20.09 -5.54
N TYR A 146 11.30 19.28 -6.22
CA TYR A 146 12.68 19.08 -5.80
C TYR A 146 13.73 19.37 -6.88
N LEU A 147 13.36 19.44 -8.15
CA LEU A 147 14.32 19.56 -9.25
C LEU A 147 14.02 20.74 -10.22
N ALA A 148 12.83 21.31 -10.18
CA ALA A 148 12.41 22.43 -11.05
C ALA A 148 12.71 23.80 -10.45
#